data_0a2d1a5341c12752524853446d2391e6
#
_entry.id   0a2d1a5341c12752524853446d2391e6
#
_cell.length_a   1.000
_cell.length_b   1.000
_cell.length_c   1.000
_cell.angle_alpha   90.00
_cell.angle_beta   90.00
_cell.angle_gamma   90.00
#
_symmetry.space_group_name_H-M   'P 1'
#
loop_
_entity.id
_entity.type
_entity.pdbx_description
1 polymer ?
#
loop_
_entity_poly.entity_id
_entity_poly.type
_entity_poly.pdbx_seq_one_letter_code
_entity_poly.pdbx_strand_id
1 'polypeptide(L)'
;TEALNILKDSYNKLTSKGIYETFDYAEFLKNNDEFEKSIIYYSQILNNIDNKHPLFPDVTDGRGVAYERIGKWNKAEKDLLASLEASPDQAYVINYLAYSWIEQGIKIEKSLEMLEKANKLRSNDPYIIDSIGWALFKLKRFKESKDYLQLAVKLMPADPIVNDHYGDVLWKNGKELQARYYWNYVLGLEEAEKDLKDLVQQKLIKGL
;
A
#
# COMPACT_ATOMS: atom_id res chain seq x y z
N THR A 1 -12.53 3.29 19.97
CA THR A 1 -13.83 3.78 19.51
C THR A 1 -14.93 2.81 19.90
N GLU A 2 -16.20 3.23 19.95
CA GLU A 2 -17.36 2.42 20.36
C GLU A 2 -17.51 1.15 19.51
N ALA A 3 -17.33 1.25 18.19
CA ALA A 3 -17.37 0.12 17.26
C ALA A 3 -16.34 -0.97 17.60
N LEU A 4 -15.14 -0.58 18.01
CA LEU A 4 -14.07 -1.49 18.39
C LEU A 4 -14.42 -2.29 19.64
N ASN A 5 -15.09 -1.66 20.61
CA ASN A 5 -15.55 -2.31 21.83
C ASN A 5 -16.71 -3.26 21.55
N ILE A 6 -17.68 -2.85 20.71
CA ILE A 6 -18.84 -3.68 20.34
C ILE A 6 -18.37 -4.97 19.63
N LEU A 7 -17.48 -4.87 18.67
CA LEU A 7 -17.00 -6.04 17.94
C LEU A 7 -16.13 -6.96 18.79
N LYS A 8 -15.28 -6.39 19.63
CA LYS A 8 -14.50 -7.13 20.61
C LYS A 8 -15.40 -7.91 21.57
N ASP A 9 -16.45 -7.27 22.08
CA ASP A 9 -17.42 -7.90 22.96
C ASP A 9 -18.22 -8.99 22.25
N SER A 10 -18.61 -8.74 20.99
CA SER A 10 -19.28 -9.73 20.16
C SER A 10 -18.40 -10.95 19.88
N TYR A 11 -17.14 -10.73 19.48
CA TYR A 11 -16.19 -11.82 19.27
C TYR A 11 -15.93 -12.62 20.54
N ASN A 12 -15.81 -11.94 21.70
CA ASN A 12 -15.57 -12.59 22.99
C ASN A 12 -16.78 -13.44 23.44
N LYS A 13 -18.00 -13.05 23.07
CA LYS A 13 -19.25 -13.79 23.40
C LYS A 13 -19.49 -15.02 22.53
N LEU A 14 -18.74 -15.20 21.43
CA LEU A 14 -18.86 -16.40 20.61
C LEU A 14 -18.50 -17.64 21.43
N THR A 15 -19.39 -18.61 21.48
CA THR A 15 -19.21 -19.89 22.17
C THR A 15 -18.21 -20.80 21.47
N SER A 16 -18.06 -20.64 20.15
CA SER A 16 -17.03 -21.28 19.33
C SER A 16 -16.43 -20.22 18.41
N LYS A 17 -15.10 -20.16 18.35
CA LYS A 17 -14.36 -19.25 17.49
C LYS A 17 -13.76 -20.08 16.35
N GLY A 18 -14.43 -20.10 15.22
CA GLY A 18 -13.95 -20.73 14.01
C GLY A 18 -12.85 -19.90 13.33
N ILE A 19 -12.27 -20.46 12.28
CA ILE A 19 -11.19 -19.83 11.51
C ILE A 19 -11.70 -18.55 10.83
N TYR A 20 -12.91 -18.57 10.27
CA TYR A 20 -13.49 -17.44 9.55
C TYR A 20 -13.84 -16.29 10.48
N GLU A 21 -14.47 -16.54 11.63
CA GLU A 21 -14.77 -15.52 12.63
C GLU A 21 -13.48 -14.90 13.21
N THR A 22 -12.44 -15.72 13.35
CA THR A 22 -11.12 -15.22 13.79
C THR A 22 -10.46 -14.37 12.71
N PHE A 23 -10.64 -14.72 11.44
CA PHE A 23 -10.15 -13.94 10.30
C PHE A 23 -10.87 -12.57 10.21
N ASP A 24 -12.20 -12.56 10.26
CA ASP A 24 -12.99 -11.32 10.23
C ASP A 24 -12.59 -10.39 11.37
N TYR A 25 -12.34 -10.95 12.56
CA TYR A 25 -11.89 -10.14 13.69
C TYR A 25 -10.45 -9.61 13.51
N ALA A 26 -9.56 -10.40 12.94
CA ALA A 26 -8.20 -9.96 12.63
C ALA A 26 -8.20 -8.83 11.57
N GLU A 27 -9.00 -8.97 10.52
CA GLU A 27 -9.21 -7.94 9.50
C GLU A 27 -9.74 -6.63 10.10
N PHE A 28 -10.75 -6.76 10.96
CA PHE A 28 -11.29 -5.59 11.65
C PHE A 28 -10.24 -4.88 12.51
N LEU A 29 -9.42 -5.62 13.26
CA LEU A 29 -8.35 -5.05 14.06
C LEU A 29 -7.32 -4.34 13.17
N LYS A 30 -6.90 -4.96 12.08
CA LYS A 30 -5.98 -4.36 11.11
C LYS A 30 -6.54 -3.06 10.54
N ASN A 31 -7.81 -3.05 10.14
CA ASN A 31 -8.47 -1.87 9.55
C ASN A 31 -8.75 -0.74 10.56
N ASN A 32 -8.53 -0.99 11.87
CA ASN A 32 -8.59 0.01 12.94
C ASN A 32 -7.20 0.26 13.58
N ASP A 33 -6.12 0.02 12.84
CA ASP A 33 -4.72 0.26 13.23
C ASP A 33 -4.24 -0.54 14.46
N GLU A 34 -4.99 -1.58 14.88
CA GLU A 34 -4.62 -2.47 16.00
C GLU A 34 -3.71 -3.61 15.47
N PHE A 35 -2.63 -3.24 14.81
CA PHE A 35 -1.78 -4.15 14.03
C PHE A 35 -1.16 -5.29 14.88
N GLU A 36 -0.63 -5.00 16.07
CA GLU A 36 -0.06 -6.03 16.93
C GLU A 36 -1.09 -7.08 17.35
N LYS A 37 -2.32 -6.63 17.60
CA LYS A 37 -3.41 -7.56 17.94
C LYS A 37 -3.86 -8.38 16.75
N SER A 38 -4.00 -7.75 15.58
CA SER A 38 -4.36 -8.47 14.35
C SER A 38 -3.36 -9.58 14.02
N ILE A 39 -2.06 -9.33 14.18
CA ILE A 39 -0.99 -10.32 13.99
C ILE A 39 -1.17 -11.56 14.88
N ILE A 40 -1.65 -11.37 16.12
CA ILE A 40 -1.90 -12.49 17.02
C ILE A 40 -2.97 -13.42 16.44
N TYR A 41 -4.08 -12.85 15.98
CA TYR A 41 -5.21 -13.63 15.44
C TYR A 41 -4.89 -14.26 14.08
N TYR A 42 -4.22 -13.55 13.17
CA TYR A 42 -3.72 -14.16 11.94
C TYR A 42 -2.75 -15.32 12.24
N SER A 43 -1.89 -15.17 13.23
CA SER A 43 -0.95 -16.23 13.61
C SER A 43 -1.66 -17.43 14.22
N GLN A 44 -2.74 -17.23 14.97
CA GLN A 44 -3.59 -18.33 15.47
C GLN A 44 -4.22 -19.10 14.31
N ILE A 45 -4.70 -18.41 13.28
CA ILE A 45 -5.25 -19.07 12.09
C ILE A 45 -4.18 -19.90 11.39
N LEU A 46 -3.00 -19.30 11.12
CA LEU A 46 -1.90 -19.99 10.42
C LEU A 46 -1.30 -21.17 11.18
N ASN A 47 -1.53 -21.27 12.48
CA ASN A 47 -1.19 -22.48 13.25
C ASN A 47 -2.17 -23.65 13.02
N ASN A 48 -3.34 -23.39 12.42
CA ASN A 48 -4.43 -24.35 12.22
C ASN A 48 -4.73 -24.65 10.75
N ILE A 49 -4.07 -23.98 9.81
CA ILE A 49 -4.26 -24.18 8.36
C ILE A 49 -2.91 -24.41 7.69
N ASP A 50 -2.92 -25.10 6.56
CA ASP A 50 -1.77 -25.22 5.67
C ASP A 50 -1.86 -24.25 4.48
N ASN A 51 -0.84 -24.25 3.62
CA ASN A 51 -0.77 -23.37 2.46
C ASN A 51 -1.76 -23.72 1.33
N LYS A 52 -2.52 -24.80 1.45
CA LYS A 52 -3.58 -25.19 0.51
C LYS A 52 -4.97 -24.71 0.97
N HIS A 53 -5.06 -24.23 2.20
CA HIS A 53 -6.34 -23.73 2.73
C HIS A 53 -6.76 -22.48 1.97
N PRO A 54 -8.05 -22.33 1.57
CA PRO A 54 -8.52 -21.17 0.80
C PRO A 54 -8.22 -19.80 1.42
N LEU A 55 -8.24 -19.69 2.75
CA LEU A 55 -7.92 -18.45 3.47
C LEU A 55 -6.41 -18.17 3.61
N PHE A 56 -5.54 -19.12 3.27
CA PHE A 56 -4.10 -18.94 3.50
C PHE A 56 -3.52 -17.69 2.81
N PRO A 57 -3.87 -17.39 1.53
CA PRO A 57 -3.39 -16.18 0.88
C PRO A 57 -3.83 -14.90 1.61
N ASP A 58 -5.12 -14.81 1.98
CA ASP A 58 -5.68 -13.60 2.61
C ASP A 58 -5.13 -13.41 4.03
N VAL A 59 -4.95 -14.48 4.78
CA VAL A 59 -4.39 -14.44 6.14
C VAL A 59 -2.92 -14.02 6.13
N THR A 60 -2.14 -14.53 5.16
CA THR A 60 -0.72 -14.15 5.02
C THR A 60 -0.57 -12.73 4.48
N ASP A 61 -1.43 -12.29 3.56
CA ASP A 61 -1.48 -10.90 3.12
C ASP A 61 -1.80 -9.96 4.29
N GLY A 62 -2.92 -10.18 4.97
CA GLY A 62 -3.35 -9.35 6.11
C GLY A 62 -2.28 -9.25 7.21
N ARG A 63 -1.63 -10.39 7.56
CA ARG A 63 -0.52 -10.36 8.53
C ARG A 63 0.72 -9.68 7.99
N GLY A 64 1.01 -9.83 6.71
CA GLY A 64 2.11 -9.15 6.02
C GLY A 64 1.97 -7.65 6.09
N VAL A 65 0.79 -7.12 5.74
CA VAL A 65 0.46 -5.70 5.87
C VAL A 65 0.62 -5.23 7.32
N ALA A 66 0.06 -5.97 8.29
CA ALA A 66 0.18 -5.60 9.70
C ALA A 66 1.65 -5.60 10.19
N TYR A 67 2.49 -6.53 9.73
CA TYR A 67 3.92 -6.52 10.03
C TYR A 67 4.64 -5.31 9.41
N GLU A 68 4.30 -4.92 8.20
CA GLU A 68 4.88 -3.74 7.56
C GLU A 68 4.54 -2.48 8.37
N ARG A 69 3.28 -2.29 8.74
CA ARG A 69 2.80 -1.15 9.52
C ARG A 69 3.50 -0.97 10.87
N ILE A 70 3.97 -2.06 11.49
CA ILE A 70 4.76 -2.00 12.73
C ILE A 70 6.28 -2.08 12.50
N GLY A 71 6.73 -1.84 11.27
CA GLY A 71 8.15 -1.77 10.89
C GLY A 71 8.89 -3.12 10.87
N LYS A 72 8.19 -4.25 10.85
CA LYS A 72 8.80 -5.59 10.82
C LYS A 72 8.92 -6.13 9.39
N TRP A 73 9.59 -5.39 8.53
CA TRP A 73 9.67 -5.63 7.10
C TRP A 73 10.03 -7.08 6.70
N ASN A 74 11.07 -7.66 7.30
CA ASN A 74 11.46 -9.04 6.94
C ASN A 74 10.35 -10.07 7.12
N LYS A 75 9.45 -9.86 8.10
CA LYS A 75 8.28 -10.71 8.30
C LYS A 75 7.16 -10.37 7.32
N ALA A 76 6.97 -9.09 7.05
CA ALA A 76 6.01 -8.62 6.06
C ALA A 76 6.31 -9.19 4.68
N GLU A 77 7.53 -9.02 4.19
CA GLU A 77 7.96 -9.53 2.89
C GLU A 77 7.76 -11.05 2.77
N LYS A 78 8.12 -11.79 3.83
CA LYS A 78 7.92 -13.25 3.84
C LYS A 78 6.45 -13.65 3.70
N ASP A 79 5.57 -12.99 4.43
CA ASP A 79 4.14 -13.29 4.41
C ASP A 79 3.49 -12.88 3.08
N LEU A 80 3.82 -11.69 2.55
CA LEU A 80 3.32 -11.23 1.25
C LEU A 80 3.79 -12.14 0.10
N LEU A 81 5.03 -12.62 0.13
CA LEU A 81 5.52 -13.59 -0.85
C LEU A 81 4.82 -14.94 -0.72
N ALA A 82 4.54 -15.42 0.50
CA ALA A 82 3.79 -16.65 0.72
C ALA A 82 2.35 -16.56 0.21
N SER A 83 1.71 -15.39 0.38
CA SER A 83 0.40 -15.11 -0.21
C SER A 83 0.42 -15.22 -1.73
N LEU A 84 1.41 -14.57 -2.37
CA LEU A 84 1.55 -14.59 -3.84
C LEU A 84 2.00 -15.96 -4.38
N GLU A 85 2.70 -16.77 -3.61
CA GLU A 85 3.03 -18.16 -3.98
C GLU A 85 1.77 -19.03 -4.01
N ALA A 86 0.88 -18.88 -3.02
CA ALA A 86 -0.37 -19.61 -2.93
C ALA A 86 -1.44 -19.09 -3.92
N SER A 87 -1.47 -17.79 -4.20
CA SER A 87 -2.40 -17.15 -5.13
C SER A 87 -1.69 -16.05 -5.94
N PRO A 88 -1.15 -16.37 -7.14
CA PRO A 88 -0.25 -15.48 -7.88
C PRO A 88 -0.89 -14.27 -8.55
N ASP A 89 -2.22 -14.22 -8.65
CA ASP A 89 -2.95 -13.21 -9.43
C ASP A 89 -3.70 -12.20 -8.54
N GLN A 90 -3.18 -11.95 -7.35
CA GLN A 90 -3.70 -10.96 -6.41
C GLN A 90 -3.11 -9.58 -6.72
N ALA A 91 -3.77 -8.82 -7.61
CA ALA A 91 -3.24 -7.54 -8.09
C ALA A 91 -2.90 -6.55 -6.96
N TYR A 92 -3.68 -6.51 -5.88
CA TYR A 92 -3.41 -5.61 -4.75
C TYR A 92 -2.21 -6.05 -3.92
N VAL A 93 -2.05 -7.35 -3.67
CA VAL A 93 -0.89 -7.87 -2.93
C VAL A 93 0.40 -7.64 -3.74
N ILE A 94 0.33 -7.85 -5.07
CA ILE A 94 1.43 -7.54 -6.00
C ILE A 94 1.80 -6.06 -5.89
N ASN A 95 0.79 -5.16 -5.96
CA ASN A 95 1.01 -3.72 -5.86
C ASN A 95 1.61 -3.33 -4.52
N TYR A 96 1.07 -3.85 -3.43
CA TYR A 96 1.54 -3.53 -2.08
C TYR A 96 3.01 -3.92 -1.87
N LEU A 97 3.36 -5.16 -2.23
CA LEU A 97 4.74 -5.65 -2.11
C LEU A 97 5.71 -4.86 -3.00
N ALA A 98 5.33 -4.64 -4.27
CA ALA A 98 6.14 -3.92 -5.23
C ALA A 98 6.37 -2.46 -4.79
N TYR A 99 5.31 -1.76 -4.36
CA TYR A 99 5.40 -0.39 -3.86
C TYR A 99 6.29 -0.30 -2.61
N SER A 100 6.14 -1.24 -1.67
CA SER A 100 7.01 -1.29 -0.48
C SER A 100 8.48 -1.48 -0.82
N TRP A 101 8.82 -2.27 -1.84
CA TRP A 101 10.18 -2.39 -2.33
C TRP A 101 10.70 -1.09 -2.98
N ILE A 102 9.85 -0.40 -3.75
CA ILE A 102 10.19 0.87 -4.40
C ILE A 102 10.50 1.94 -3.35
N GLU A 103 9.69 2.04 -2.31
CA GLU A 103 9.92 3.00 -1.22
C GLU A 103 11.23 2.74 -0.47
N GLN A 104 11.59 1.49 -0.29
CA GLN A 104 12.87 1.10 0.32
C GLN A 104 14.06 1.21 -0.65
N GLY A 105 13.84 1.52 -1.92
CA GLY A 105 14.88 1.62 -2.94
C GLY A 105 15.49 0.28 -3.34
N ILE A 106 14.77 -0.83 -3.14
CA ILE A 106 15.23 -2.19 -3.46
C ILE A 106 14.38 -2.83 -4.56
N LYS A 107 14.95 -3.72 -5.34
CA LYS A 107 14.26 -4.55 -6.36
C LYS A 107 13.37 -3.74 -7.33
N ILE A 108 13.71 -2.50 -7.67
CA ILE A 108 12.82 -1.56 -8.39
C ILE A 108 12.45 -2.08 -9.78
N GLU A 109 13.40 -2.67 -10.53
CA GLU A 109 13.13 -3.29 -11.84
C GLU A 109 12.12 -4.45 -11.72
N LYS A 110 12.33 -5.33 -10.74
CA LYS A 110 11.41 -6.43 -10.46
C LYS A 110 10.03 -5.92 -10.03
N SER A 111 9.99 -4.85 -9.24
CA SER A 111 8.75 -4.20 -8.85
C SER A 111 7.98 -3.68 -10.07
N LEU A 112 8.66 -3.06 -11.03
CA LEU A 112 8.03 -2.59 -12.26
C LEU A 112 7.41 -3.76 -13.06
N GLU A 113 8.13 -4.87 -13.24
CA GLU A 113 7.60 -6.06 -13.92
C GLU A 113 6.36 -6.61 -13.21
N MET A 114 6.38 -6.67 -11.89
CA MET A 114 5.24 -7.12 -11.07
C MET A 114 4.04 -6.17 -11.20
N LEU A 115 4.27 -4.86 -11.19
CA LEU A 115 3.22 -3.85 -11.35
C LEU A 115 2.61 -3.87 -12.74
N GLU A 116 3.39 -4.14 -13.79
CA GLU A 116 2.87 -4.35 -15.14
C GLU A 116 1.95 -5.59 -15.22
N LYS A 117 2.28 -6.66 -14.47
CA LYS A 117 1.38 -7.81 -14.31
C LYS A 117 0.11 -7.40 -13.58
N ALA A 118 0.22 -6.70 -12.44
CA ALA A 118 -0.94 -6.22 -11.69
C ALA A 118 -1.86 -5.34 -12.53
N ASN A 119 -1.30 -4.45 -13.36
CA ASN A 119 -2.06 -3.60 -14.26
C ASN A 119 -2.80 -4.37 -15.37
N LYS A 120 -2.27 -5.52 -15.81
CA LYS A 120 -3.01 -6.42 -16.72
C LYS A 120 -4.17 -7.12 -16.03
N LEU A 121 -4.03 -7.46 -14.75
CA LEU A 121 -5.08 -8.08 -13.94
C LEU A 121 -6.19 -7.09 -13.58
N ARG A 122 -5.83 -5.82 -13.33
CA ARG A 122 -6.75 -4.74 -12.98
C ARG A 122 -6.38 -3.47 -13.75
N SER A 123 -6.87 -3.41 -14.97
CA SER A 123 -6.65 -2.25 -15.85
C SER A 123 -7.31 -1.00 -15.26
N ASN A 124 -6.62 0.13 -15.39
CA ASN A 124 -7.06 1.44 -14.90
C ASN A 124 -7.26 1.54 -13.37
N ASP A 125 -6.65 0.64 -12.58
CA ASP A 125 -6.58 0.83 -11.14
C ASP A 125 -5.60 1.97 -10.84
N PRO A 126 -6.06 3.06 -10.20
CA PRO A 126 -5.24 4.25 -10.05
C PRO A 126 -4.04 4.06 -9.13
N TYR A 127 -4.15 3.20 -8.11
CA TYR A 127 -3.03 2.88 -7.21
C TYR A 127 -1.92 2.11 -7.90
N ILE A 128 -2.29 1.18 -8.79
CA ILE A 128 -1.31 0.43 -9.59
C ILE A 128 -0.64 1.35 -10.62
N ILE A 129 -1.41 2.24 -11.25
CA ILE A 129 -0.89 3.21 -12.22
C ILE A 129 0.10 4.17 -11.54
N ASP A 130 -0.22 4.68 -10.35
CA ASP A 130 0.69 5.51 -9.55
C ASP A 130 1.98 4.76 -9.23
N SER A 131 1.88 3.53 -8.73
CA SER A 131 3.03 2.70 -8.38
C SER A 131 3.94 2.42 -9.58
N ILE A 132 3.38 2.20 -10.79
CA ILE A 132 4.18 2.09 -12.03
C ILE A 132 4.90 3.40 -12.31
N GLY A 133 4.18 4.52 -12.25
CA GLY A 133 4.76 5.84 -12.45
C GLY A 133 5.90 6.12 -11.48
N TRP A 134 5.72 5.74 -10.22
CA TRP A 134 6.73 5.91 -9.17
C TRP A 134 7.94 5.00 -9.37
N ALA A 135 7.75 3.73 -9.75
CA ALA A 135 8.83 2.84 -10.14
C ALA A 135 9.69 3.44 -11.27
N LEU A 136 9.04 3.93 -12.32
CA LEU A 136 9.71 4.58 -13.44
C LEU A 136 10.46 5.85 -13.01
N PHE A 137 9.90 6.62 -12.06
CA PHE A 137 10.58 7.77 -11.47
C PHE A 137 11.87 7.38 -10.76
N LYS A 138 11.83 6.36 -9.90
CA LYS A 138 13.01 5.84 -9.20
C LYS A 138 14.07 5.28 -10.16
N LEU A 139 13.65 4.73 -11.30
CA LEU A 139 14.52 4.30 -12.41
C LEU A 139 15.01 5.46 -13.29
N LYS A 140 14.68 6.72 -12.95
CA LYS A 140 15.02 7.93 -13.71
C LYS A 140 14.44 7.98 -15.14
N ARG A 141 13.42 7.16 -15.43
CA ARG A 141 12.66 7.15 -16.68
C ARG A 141 11.55 8.22 -16.64
N PHE A 142 11.97 9.48 -16.43
CA PHE A 142 11.06 10.58 -16.06
C PHE A 142 9.99 10.90 -17.12
N LYS A 143 10.27 10.72 -18.40
CA LYS A 143 9.28 10.97 -19.46
C LYS A 143 8.12 9.96 -19.37
N GLU A 144 8.43 8.69 -19.25
CA GLU A 144 7.44 7.62 -19.13
C GLU A 144 6.69 7.73 -17.81
N SER A 145 7.42 7.94 -16.70
CA SER A 145 6.83 8.17 -15.37
C SER A 145 5.77 9.26 -15.39
N LYS A 146 6.04 10.38 -16.09
CA LYS A 146 5.11 11.51 -16.17
C LYS A 146 3.76 11.11 -16.76
N ASP A 147 3.75 10.25 -17.79
CA ASP A 147 2.50 9.87 -18.46
C ASP A 147 1.64 8.99 -17.55
N TYR A 148 2.25 8.06 -16.78
CA TYR A 148 1.56 7.26 -15.77
C TYR A 148 1.04 8.13 -14.61
N LEU A 149 1.89 8.96 -14.02
CA LEU A 149 1.50 9.81 -12.88
C LEU A 149 0.46 10.87 -13.28
N GLN A 150 0.49 11.36 -14.52
CA GLN A 150 -0.55 12.23 -15.06
C GLN A 150 -1.91 11.51 -15.14
N LEU A 151 -1.91 10.23 -15.48
CA LEU A 151 -3.13 9.43 -15.47
C LEU A 151 -3.61 9.16 -14.04
N ALA A 152 -2.69 8.80 -13.13
CA ALA A 152 -3.03 8.56 -11.73
C ALA A 152 -3.69 9.79 -11.09
N VAL A 153 -3.12 10.99 -11.25
CA VAL A 153 -3.69 12.22 -10.68
C VAL A 153 -5.05 12.60 -11.30
N LYS A 154 -5.31 12.21 -12.55
CA LYS A 154 -6.64 12.39 -13.16
C LYS A 154 -7.68 11.47 -12.55
N LEU A 155 -7.28 10.26 -12.16
CA LEU A 155 -8.16 9.26 -11.56
C LEU A 155 -8.36 9.50 -10.05
N MET A 156 -7.34 10.00 -9.37
CA MET A 156 -7.34 10.34 -7.94
C MET A 156 -6.88 11.79 -7.70
N PRO A 157 -7.69 12.78 -8.08
CA PRO A 157 -7.26 14.19 -8.04
C PRO A 157 -7.04 14.73 -6.61
N ALA A 158 -7.64 14.11 -5.59
CA ALA A 158 -7.52 14.53 -4.20
C ALA A 158 -6.58 13.65 -3.35
N ASP A 159 -5.92 12.66 -3.94
CA ASP A 159 -4.97 11.82 -3.21
C ASP A 159 -3.64 12.59 -2.97
N PRO A 160 -3.18 12.74 -1.71
CA PRO A 160 -2.00 13.55 -1.41
C PRO A 160 -0.71 12.95 -1.98
N ILE A 161 -0.55 11.61 -1.94
CA ILE A 161 0.65 10.91 -2.40
C ILE A 161 0.77 11.01 -3.92
N VAL A 162 -0.33 10.77 -4.63
CA VAL A 162 -0.37 10.85 -6.10
C VAL A 162 -0.04 12.27 -6.58
N ASN A 163 -0.55 13.29 -5.91
CA ASN A 163 -0.24 14.68 -6.25
C ASN A 163 1.23 15.03 -5.96
N ASP A 164 1.81 14.52 -4.89
CA ASP A 164 3.23 14.68 -4.58
C ASP A 164 4.11 14.00 -5.63
N HIS A 165 3.84 12.74 -5.97
CA HIS A 165 4.55 11.99 -7.02
C HIS A 165 4.49 12.72 -8.37
N TYR A 166 3.30 13.24 -8.74
CA TYR A 166 3.16 13.97 -9.98
C TYR A 166 3.92 15.31 -9.96
N GLY A 167 3.95 16.01 -8.84
CA GLY A 167 4.80 17.18 -8.64
C GLY A 167 6.28 16.85 -8.85
N ASP A 168 6.76 15.76 -8.26
CA ASP A 168 8.15 15.31 -8.35
C ASP A 168 8.56 15.02 -9.81
N VAL A 169 7.74 14.30 -10.54
CA VAL A 169 8.04 13.97 -11.94
C VAL A 169 7.96 15.20 -12.86
N LEU A 170 7.07 16.13 -12.60
CA LEU A 170 7.01 17.41 -13.33
C LEU A 170 8.30 18.21 -13.11
N TRP A 171 8.80 18.28 -11.88
CA TRP A 171 10.07 18.93 -11.57
C TRP A 171 11.22 18.34 -12.37
N LYS A 172 11.36 17.01 -12.35
CA LYS A 172 12.42 16.29 -13.11
C LYS A 172 12.28 16.42 -14.64
N ASN A 173 11.10 16.80 -15.12
CA ASN A 173 10.85 17.12 -16.54
C ASN A 173 10.99 18.63 -16.83
N GLY A 174 11.53 19.46 -15.94
CA GLY A 174 11.75 20.89 -16.12
C GLY A 174 10.47 21.75 -16.05
N LYS A 175 9.36 21.19 -15.53
CA LYS A 175 8.07 21.88 -15.40
C LYS A 175 7.88 22.41 -13.98
N GLU A 176 8.82 23.22 -13.51
CA GLU A 176 8.92 23.64 -12.11
C GLU A 176 7.68 24.37 -11.58
N LEU A 177 7.08 25.27 -12.36
CA LEU A 177 5.86 25.97 -11.93
C LEU A 177 4.69 25.03 -11.73
N GLN A 178 4.55 24.02 -12.62
CA GLN A 178 3.50 23.03 -12.48
C GLN A 178 3.78 22.10 -11.28
N ALA A 179 5.03 21.70 -11.06
CA ALA A 179 5.43 20.92 -9.89
C ALA A 179 5.04 21.62 -8.58
N ARG A 180 5.38 22.92 -8.46
CA ARG A 180 5.02 23.75 -7.31
C ARG A 180 3.51 23.88 -7.10
N TYR A 181 2.72 23.90 -8.18
CA TYR A 181 1.26 23.89 -8.09
C TYR A 181 0.75 22.64 -7.41
N TYR A 182 1.21 21.45 -7.83
CA TYR A 182 0.78 20.18 -7.24
C TYR A 182 1.26 20.01 -5.80
N TRP A 183 2.51 20.36 -5.51
CA TRP A 183 3.02 20.35 -4.13
C TRP A 183 2.24 21.32 -3.21
N ASN A 184 1.92 22.53 -3.69
CA ASN A 184 1.11 23.45 -2.90
C ASN A 184 -0.32 22.92 -2.71
N TYR A 185 -0.86 22.21 -3.70
CA TYR A 185 -2.19 21.58 -3.59
C TYR A 185 -2.23 20.53 -2.48
N VAL A 186 -1.18 19.71 -2.33
CA VAL A 186 -1.05 18.72 -1.24
C VAL A 186 -1.17 19.37 0.14
N LEU A 187 -0.60 20.57 0.34
CA LEU A 187 -0.68 21.26 1.64
C LEU A 187 -2.12 21.62 2.05
N GLY A 188 -3.00 21.81 1.08
CA GLY A 188 -4.42 22.11 1.29
C GLY A 188 -5.31 20.89 1.51
N LEU A 189 -4.80 19.68 1.27
CA LEU A 189 -5.59 18.47 1.44
C LEU A 189 -5.68 18.07 2.92
N GLU A 190 -6.89 17.84 3.41
CA GLU A 190 -7.12 17.41 4.80
C GLU A 190 -6.49 16.04 5.09
N GLU A 191 -6.56 15.13 4.13
CA GLU A 191 -6.06 13.76 4.22
C GLU A 191 -4.52 13.66 4.17
N ALA A 192 -3.82 14.76 3.82
CA ALA A 192 -2.36 14.76 3.79
C ALA A 192 -1.78 14.72 5.21
N GLU A 193 -1.03 13.65 5.50
CA GLU A 193 -0.34 13.48 6.76
C GLU A 193 0.71 14.58 6.99
N LYS A 194 1.01 14.85 8.27
CA LYS A 194 1.94 15.91 8.65
C LYS A 194 3.32 15.74 8.02
N ASP A 195 3.84 14.52 8.03
CA ASP A 195 5.19 14.23 7.51
C ASP A 195 5.28 14.52 6.00
N LEU A 196 4.23 14.18 5.25
CA LEU A 196 4.14 14.53 3.82
C LEU A 196 4.06 16.06 3.63
N LYS A 197 3.26 16.76 4.43
CA LYS A 197 3.18 18.22 4.37
C LYS A 197 4.53 18.88 4.64
N ASP A 198 5.27 18.40 5.64
CA ASP A 198 6.60 18.90 5.98
C ASP A 198 7.60 18.64 4.82
N LEU A 199 7.55 17.46 4.19
CA LEU A 199 8.35 17.13 3.02
C LEU A 199 8.04 18.05 1.83
N VAL A 200 6.77 18.22 1.52
CA VAL A 200 6.30 19.08 0.40
C VAL A 200 6.69 20.54 0.62
N GLN A 201 6.63 21.05 1.85
CA GLN A 201 7.12 22.39 2.16
C GLN A 201 8.63 22.55 1.85
N GLN A 202 9.43 21.54 2.14
CA GLN A 202 10.85 21.56 1.79
C GLN A 202 11.05 21.58 0.27
N LYS A 203 10.28 20.77 -0.49
CA LYS A 203 10.31 20.76 -1.97
C LYS A 203 9.91 22.12 -2.56
N LEU A 204 8.95 22.81 -1.97
CA LEU A 204 8.54 24.15 -2.39
C LEU A 204 9.64 25.21 -2.18
N ILE A 205 10.51 25.04 -1.20
CA ILE A 205 11.61 25.98 -0.90
C ILE A 205 12.83 25.67 -1.77
N LYS A 206 13.24 24.41 -1.84
CA LYS A 206 14.56 24.01 -2.39
C LYS A 206 14.46 23.38 -3.79
N GLY A 207 13.27 22.95 -4.21
CA GLY A 207 13.11 22.01 -5.33
C GLY A 207 13.43 20.57 -4.92
N LEU A 208 13.68 19.72 -5.91
CA LEU A 208 13.92 18.29 -5.76
C LEU A 208 15.33 17.92 -6.20
#